data_ab23a506328efcf56af820ae0728a881
#
_entry.id   ab23a506328efcf56af820ae0728a881
#
_cell.length_a   1.000
_cell.length_b   1.000
_cell.length_c   1.000
_cell.angle_alpha   90.00
_cell.angle_beta   90.00
_cell.angle_gamma   90.00
#
_symmetry.space_group_name_H-M   'P 1'
#
loop_
_entity.id
_entity.type
_entity.pdbx_description
1 polymer ?
#
loop_
_entity_poly.entity_id
_entity_poly.type
_entity_poly.pdbx_seq_one_letter_code
_entity_poly.pdbx_strand_id
1 'polypeptide(L)'
;MSDANSSFFTQRPAERFAVPHDPLGERWLLVAHVAVTRAFKMIRAEGYALSSALENDITIKLENVLNNQILNRGEVEGFDKVFFGKVRRVEVVNFDGTKKSKKPDLCFDLQRENRVDWDQLQDALFAECKPVDKRHSLNAHYCALGKECTGIERFVIGDYAWAMEEAMMIGYVRDGFRIHPHLAKSLADPQRHRLLGEPTVPEPVPPGCEGKEALYRTRHLRRFPWKETGQSATPITLYHSWHDFG
;
A
#
# COMPACT_ATOMS: atom_id res chain seq x y z
N MET A 1 3.21 58.43 -11.78
CA MET A 1 3.53 57.67 -10.53
C MET A 1 2.79 56.37 -10.60
N SER A 2 3.46 55.33 -10.91
CA SER A 2 2.90 54.04 -11.24
C SER A 2 3.01 53.14 -10.01
N ASP A 3 1.87 52.67 -9.56
CA ASP A 3 1.78 51.68 -8.47
C ASP A 3 2.17 50.32 -9.01
N ALA A 4 3.39 49.92 -8.71
CA ALA A 4 3.87 48.58 -8.89
C ALA A 4 3.41 47.72 -7.67
N ASN A 5 2.18 47.33 -7.63
CA ASN A 5 1.73 46.29 -6.72
C ASN A 5 1.93 44.94 -7.41
N SER A 6 3.18 44.47 -7.44
CA SER A 6 3.47 43.09 -7.82
C SER A 6 3.03 42.17 -6.67
N SER A 7 1.82 41.68 -6.75
CA SER A 7 1.33 40.58 -5.94
C SER A 7 2.25 39.39 -6.16
N PHE A 8 3.10 39.06 -5.19
CA PHE A 8 3.95 37.87 -5.15
C PHE A 8 3.12 36.57 -5.08
N PHE A 9 1.80 36.67 -4.98
CA PHE A 9 0.87 35.55 -4.98
C PHE A 9 0.06 35.56 -6.29
N THR A 10 0.71 35.37 -7.42
CA THR A 10 -0.01 34.84 -8.56
C THR A 10 -0.53 33.47 -8.14
N GLN A 11 -1.85 33.35 -7.98
CA GLN A 11 -2.49 32.03 -7.86
C GLN A 11 -2.06 31.24 -9.10
N ARG A 12 -1.10 30.31 -8.92
CA ARG A 12 -0.87 29.29 -9.94
C ARG A 12 -2.21 28.60 -10.18
N PRO A 13 -2.62 28.39 -11.46
CA PRO A 13 -3.77 27.53 -11.72
C PRO A 13 -3.56 26.25 -10.94
N ALA A 14 -4.62 25.72 -10.32
CA ALA A 14 -4.53 24.47 -9.56
C ALA A 14 -3.72 23.47 -10.38
N GLU A 15 -2.57 23.09 -9.85
CA GLU A 15 -1.61 22.25 -10.57
C GLU A 15 -2.35 20.96 -10.93
N ARG A 16 -2.46 20.69 -12.21
CA ARG A 16 -3.00 19.43 -12.70
C ARG A 16 -1.86 18.45 -12.68
N PHE A 17 -1.95 17.48 -11.78
CA PHE A 17 -0.98 16.41 -11.72
C PHE A 17 -1.20 15.41 -12.85
N ALA A 18 -0.10 14.91 -13.42
CA ALA A 18 -0.16 13.79 -14.34
C ALA A 18 -0.52 12.51 -13.57
N VAL A 19 -1.59 11.83 -14.03
CA VAL A 19 -2.06 10.60 -13.42
C VAL A 19 -2.36 9.54 -14.49
N PRO A 20 -2.05 8.27 -14.22
CA PRO A 20 -1.29 7.79 -13.05
C PRO A 20 0.19 8.22 -13.11
N HIS A 21 0.87 8.16 -11.95
CA HIS A 21 2.33 8.22 -11.90
C HIS A 21 2.94 6.97 -12.55
N ASP A 22 4.20 7.06 -12.97
CA ASP A 22 4.90 5.91 -13.56
C ASP A 22 4.91 4.73 -12.58
N PRO A 23 4.67 3.49 -13.07
CA PRO A 23 4.63 2.31 -12.22
C PRO A 23 5.98 2.02 -11.58
N LEU A 24 5.96 1.39 -10.41
CA LEU A 24 7.17 0.97 -9.69
C LEU A 24 7.89 -0.18 -10.39
N GLY A 25 7.12 -1.05 -11.00
CA GLY A 25 7.60 -2.30 -11.57
C GLY A 25 7.82 -3.42 -10.55
N GLU A 26 7.58 -4.64 -10.98
CA GLU A 26 7.55 -5.85 -10.15
C GLU A 26 8.83 -6.07 -9.32
N ARG A 27 10.00 -5.75 -9.87
CA ARG A 27 11.29 -5.88 -9.17
C ARG A 27 11.28 -5.12 -7.84
N TRP A 28 10.78 -3.90 -7.82
CA TRP A 28 10.79 -3.05 -6.61
C TRP A 28 9.76 -3.51 -5.59
N LEU A 29 8.63 -4.06 -6.04
CA LEU A 29 7.65 -4.68 -5.16
C LEU A 29 8.22 -5.94 -4.49
N LEU A 30 9.00 -6.74 -5.22
CA LEU A 30 9.74 -7.88 -4.68
C LEU A 30 10.78 -7.43 -3.64
N VAL A 31 11.54 -6.37 -3.93
CA VAL A 31 12.52 -5.82 -2.97
C VAL A 31 11.83 -5.33 -1.69
N ALA A 32 10.71 -4.61 -1.79
CA ALA A 32 9.93 -4.18 -0.64
C ALA A 32 9.39 -5.39 0.17
N HIS A 33 8.90 -6.42 -0.51
CA HIS A 33 8.46 -7.66 0.13
C HIS A 33 9.60 -8.38 0.87
N VAL A 34 10.77 -8.49 0.26
CA VAL A 34 11.96 -9.08 0.90
C VAL A 34 12.38 -8.26 2.13
N ALA A 35 12.34 -6.93 2.05
CA ALA A 35 12.63 -6.04 3.17
C ALA A 35 11.65 -6.27 4.35
N VAL A 36 10.34 -6.34 4.08
CA VAL A 36 9.33 -6.65 5.10
C VAL A 36 9.53 -8.04 5.68
N THR A 37 9.81 -9.04 4.86
CA THR A 37 10.10 -10.42 5.32
C THR A 37 11.32 -10.46 6.22
N ARG A 38 12.40 -9.78 5.83
CA ARG A 38 13.63 -9.68 6.62
C ARG A 38 13.38 -8.97 7.95
N ALA A 39 12.62 -7.88 7.94
CA ALA A 39 12.25 -7.15 9.16
C ALA A 39 11.49 -8.06 10.15
N PHE A 40 10.51 -8.84 9.69
CA PHE A 40 9.80 -9.78 10.56
C PHE A 40 10.70 -10.90 11.10
N LYS A 41 11.67 -11.40 10.32
CA LYS A 41 12.67 -12.36 10.83
C LYS A 41 13.50 -11.76 11.95
N MET A 42 13.89 -10.49 11.85
CA MET A 42 14.64 -9.78 12.90
C MET A 42 13.77 -9.54 14.14
N ILE A 43 12.52 -9.09 13.98
CA ILE A 43 11.57 -8.89 15.08
C ILE A 43 11.36 -10.19 15.89
N ARG A 44 11.25 -11.33 15.20
CA ARG A 44 11.16 -12.65 15.86
C ARG A 44 12.44 -13.02 16.60
N ALA A 45 13.60 -12.77 16.01
CA ALA A 45 14.90 -13.04 16.63
C ALA A 45 15.13 -12.23 17.92
N GLU A 46 14.50 -11.06 18.04
CA GLU A 46 14.47 -10.25 19.25
C GLU A 46 13.48 -10.78 20.32
N GLY A 47 12.74 -11.84 20.04
CA GLY A 47 11.76 -12.43 20.97
C GLY A 47 10.45 -11.66 21.09
N TYR A 48 10.14 -10.77 20.14
CA TYR A 48 8.88 -10.03 20.17
C TYR A 48 7.67 -10.93 19.89
N ALA A 49 6.65 -10.85 20.76
CA ALA A 49 5.48 -11.73 20.74
C ALA A 49 4.48 -11.38 19.64
N LEU A 50 4.84 -11.59 18.37
CA LEU A 50 4.02 -11.26 17.19
C LEU A 50 2.64 -11.95 17.21
N SER A 51 2.54 -13.17 17.78
CA SER A 51 1.29 -13.94 17.81
C SER A 51 0.20 -13.32 18.68
N SER A 52 0.56 -12.50 19.67
CA SER A 52 -0.39 -11.85 20.61
C SER A 52 -0.41 -10.33 20.51
N ALA A 53 0.50 -9.71 19.80
CA ALA A 53 0.61 -8.26 19.71
C ALA A 53 -0.57 -7.65 18.91
N LEU A 54 -0.92 -6.41 19.22
CA LEU A 54 -1.93 -5.65 18.49
C LEU A 54 -1.41 -5.19 17.12
N GLU A 55 -2.31 -5.00 16.15
CA GLU A 55 -2.00 -4.54 14.79
C GLU A 55 -1.10 -3.31 14.79
N ASN A 56 -1.47 -2.29 15.56
CA ASN A 56 -0.73 -1.02 15.60
C ASN A 56 0.68 -1.19 16.19
N ASP A 57 0.85 -2.04 17.21
CA ASP A 57 2.15 -2.29 17.85
C ASP A 57 3.09 -3.04 16.91
N ILE A 58 2.56 -4.01 16.15
CA ILE A 58 3.31 -4.73 15.11
C ILE A 58 3.74 -3.74 14.02
N THR A 59 2.83 -2.87 13.56
CA THR A 59 3.11 -1.90 12.50
C THR A 59 4.18 -0.89 12.92
N ILE A 60 4.13 -0.37 14.16
CA ILE A 60 5.16 0.52 14.72
C ILE A 60 6.51 -0.19 14.79
N LYS A 61 6.54 -1.44 15.28
CA LYS A 61 7.77 -2.23 15.37
C LYS A 61 8.36 -2.50 13.99
N LEU A 62 7.50 -2.85 13.01
CA LEU A 62 7.90 -3.06 11.61
C LEU A 62 8.51 -1.79 11.02
N GLU A 63 7.85 -0.63 11.14
CA GLU A 63 8.36 0.67 10.69
C GLU A 63 9.75 0.95 11.26
N ASN A 64 9.93 0.77 12.57
CA ASN A 64 11.21 0.97 13.24
C ASN A 64 12.33 0.07 12.69
N VAL A 65 12.04 -1.22 12.47
CA VAL A 65 13.04 -2.16 11.96
C VAL A 65 13.35 -1.88 10.50
N LEU A 66 12.34 -1.57 9.67
CA LEU A 66 12.55 -1.18 8.27
C LEU A 66 13.48 0.01 8.14
N ASN A 67 13.29 1.06 8.94
CA ASN A 67 14.12 2.26 8.89
C ASN A 67 15.52 2.04 9.49
N ASN A 68 15.60 1.52 10.72
CA ASN A 68 16.82 1.53 11.50
C ASN A 68 17.74 0.34 11.25
N GLN A 69 17.17 -0.79 10.78
CA GLN A 69 17.94 -1.99 10.48
C GLN A 69 18.06 -2.18 8.96
N ILE A 70 16.93 -2.30 8.26
CA ILE A 70 16.96 -2.66 6.84
C ILE A 70 17.51 -1.51 5.99
N LEU A 71 16.90 -0.33 6.04
CA LEU A 71 17.28 0.81 5.21
C LEU A 71 18.66 1.39 5.61
N ASN A 72 18.89 1.65 6.91
CA ASN A 72 20.10 2.33 7.36
C ASN A 72 21.35 1.42 7.31
N ARG A 73 21.19 0.11 7.45
CA ARG A 73 22.31 -0.84 7.42
C ARG A 73 22.50 -1.56 6.09
N GLY A 74 21.58 -1.35 5.12
CA GLY A 74 21.65 -2.02 3.83
C GLY A 74 21.46 -3.53 3.90
N GLU A 75 20.60 -4.02 4.80
CA GLU A 75 20.37 -5.45 5.06
C GLU A 75 19.68 -6.19 3.89
N VAL A 76 19.10 -5.43 2.96
CA VAL A 76 18.44 -5.97 1.77
C VAL A 76 18.92 -5.20 0.54
N GLU A 77 19.54 -5.91 -0.38
CA GLU A 77 20.01 -5.34 -1.63
C GLU A 77 18.87 -4.71 -2.43
N GLY A 78 19.06 -3.48 -2.88
CA GLY A 78 18.07 -2.70 -3.60
C GLY A 78 17.04 -1.99 -2.70
N PHE A 79 16.95 -2.32 -1.41
CA PHE A 79 16.19 -1.55 -0.43
C PHE A 79 17.14 -0.57 0.26
N ASP A 80 17.55 0.45 -0.46
CA ASP A 80 18.54 1.43 -0.05
C ASP A 80 18.09 2.86 -0.39
N LYS A 81 18.87 3.85 0.04
CA LYS A 81 18.58 5.27 -0.16
C LYS A 81 18.68 5.75 -1.61
N VAL A 82 18.96 4.87 -2.54
CA VAL A 82 18.98 5.21 -3.97
C VAL A 82 17.58 5.13 -4.56
N PHE A 83 16.77 4.14 -4.15
CA PHE A 83 15.42 3.96 -4.65
C PHE A 83 14.34 4.16 -3.58
N PHE A 84 14.56 3.64 -2.36
CA PHE A 84 13.63 3.81 -1.25
C PHE A 84 14.16 4.85 -0.26
N GLY A 85 13.27 5.75 0.18
CA GLY A 85 13.48 6.64 1.30
C GLY A 85 12.99 6.04 2.61
N LYS A 86 12.60 6.90 3.53
CA LYS A 86 12.04 6.46 4.81
C LYS A 86 10.70 5.76 4.62
N VAL A 87 10.49 4.72 5.42
CA VAL A 87 9.15 4.17 5.66
C VAL A 87 8.52 4.97 6.78
N ARG A 88 7.33 5.50 6.56
CA ARG A 88 6.66 6.39 7.53
C ARG A 88 5.15 6.22 7.53
N ARG A 89 4.52 6.73 8.57
CA ARG A 89 3.07 6.86 8.66
C ARG A 89 2.69 8.28 8.29
N VAL A 90 1.78 8.44 7.35
CA VAL A 90 1.40 9.77 6.81
C VAL A 90 -0.10 9.95 6.79
N GLU A 91 -0.54 11.19 6.79
CA GLU A 91 -1.90 11.56 6.43
C GLU A 91 -1.91 12.02 4.97
N VAL A 92 -2.81 11.46 4.20
CA VAL A 92 -2.97 11.78 2.79
C VAL A 92 -4.38 12.24 2.49
N VAL A 93 -4.52 12.91 1.36
CA VAL A 93 -5.80 13.36 0.83
C VAL A 93 -6.28 12.33 -0.18
N ASN A 94 -7.58 12.01 -0.18
CA ASN A 94 -8.17 11.12 -1.16
C ASN A 94 -8.23 11.77 -2.57
N PHE A 95 -8.60 10.99 -3.58
CA PHE A 95 -8.53 11.36 -5.00
C PHE A 95 -9.26 12.67 -5.37
N ASP A 96 -10.33 13.04 -4.67
CA ASP A 96 -11.12 14.26 -4.94
C ASP A 96 -10.86 15.43 -3.98
N GLY A 97 -9.98 15.24 -3.00
CA GLY A 97 -9.62 16.25 -2.01
C GLY A 97 -10.64 16.47 -0.90
N THR A 98 -11.72 15.70 -0.85
CA THR A 98 -12.80 15.89 0.14
C THR A 98 -12.47 15.31 1.51
N LYS A 99 -11.61 14.28 1.57
CA LYS A 99 -11.20 13.62 2.81
C LYS A 99 -9.71 13.86 3.04
N LYS A 100 -9.38 14.65 4.06
CA LYS A 100 -8.03 15.19 4.31
C LYS A 100 -7.20 14.40 5.34
N SER A 101 -7.73 13.32 5.89
CA SER A 101 -7.07 12.58 6.98
C SER A 101 -7.12 11.09 6.75
N LYS A 102 -6.71 10.66 5.55
CA LYS A 102 -6.56 9.25 5.26
C LYS A 102 -5.18 8.78 5.69
N LYS A 103 -5.13 7.69 6.44
CA LYS A 103 -3.91 7.20 7.08
C LYS A 103 -3.63 5.78 6.60
N PRO A 104 -2.84 5.61 5.52
CA PRO A 104 -2.25 4.31 5.22
C PRO A 104 -1.34 3.90 6.39
N ASP A 105 -1.26 2.61 6.66
CA ASP A 105 -0.47 2.12 7.79
C ASP A 105 1.02 2.36 7.60
N LEU A 106 1.52 2.17 6.37
CA LEU A 106 2.90 2.48 5.99
C LEU A 106 2.94 3.16 4.61
N CYS A 107 3.91 4.04 4.47
CA CYS A 107 4.26 4.70 3.22
C CYS A 107 5.76 4.56 3.02
N PHE A 108 6.17 3.89 1.96
CA PHE A 108 7.56 3.77 1.55
C PHE A 108 7.86 4.92 0.59
N ASP A 109 8.58 5.93 1.06
CA ASP A 109 9.00 7.04 0.21
C ASP A 109 9.87 6.52 -0.93
N LEU A 110 9.64 7.01 -2.13
CA LEU A 110 10.43 6.65 -3.31
C LEU A 110 11.47 7.73 -3.60
N GLN A 111 12.69 7.31 -3.90
CA GLN A 111 13.78 8.18 -4.33
C GLN A 111 13.85 8.15 -5.86
N ARG A 112 12.81 8.70 -6.51
CA ARG A 112 12.77 8.83 -7.97
C ARG A 112 13.07 10.26 -8.38
N GLU A 113 13.36 10.45 -9.67
CA GLU A 113 13.52 11.79 -10.24
C GLU A 113 12.24 12.59 -10.02
N ASN A 114 12.37 13.76 -9.41
CA ASN A 114 11.25 14.65 -9.15
C ASN A 114 10.65 15.16 -10.45
N ARG A 115 9.42 14.79 -10.72
CA ARG A 115 8.64 15.32 -11.84
C ARG A 115 7.73 16.43 -11.32
N VAL A 116 7.84 17.59 -11.93
CA VAL A 116 7.08 18.78 -11.54
C VAL A 116 5.57 18.63 -11.75
N ASP A 117 5.18 17.67 -12.58
CA ASP A 117 3.79 17.34 -12.90
C ASP A 117 3.21 16.21 -12.04
N TRP A 118 3.94 15.74 -11.01
CA TRP A 118 3.48 14.72 -10.09
C TRP A 118 3.11 15.28 -8.72
N ASP A 119 2.09 14.68 -8.09
CA ASP A 119 1.83 14.90 -6.67
C ASP A 119 2.86 14.13 -5.84
N GLN A 120 3.83 14.84 -5.29
CA GLN A 120 4.93 14.26 -4.53
C GLN A 120 4.48 13.50 -3.27
N LEU A 121 3.30 13.83 -2.73
CA LEU A 121 2.73 13.11 -1.59
C LEU A 121 2.10 11.76 -2.00
N GLN A 122 1.83 11.61 -3.29
CA GLN A 122 1.30 10.37 -3.86
C GLN A 122 2.38 9.52 -4.54
N ASP A 123 3.60 10.02 -4.70
CA ASP A 123 4.71 9.25 -5.26
C ASP A 123 5.38 8.36 -4.19
N ALA A 124 4.68 7.30 -3.82
CA ALA A 124 5.09 6.39 -2.76
C ALA A 124 4.48 4.99 -2.97
N LEU A 125 5.13 3.98 -2.41
CA LEU A 125 4.48 2.67 -2.23
C LEU A 125 3.68 2.69 -0.92
N PHE A 126 2.37 2.77 -1.04
CA PHE A 126 1.45 2.71 0.08
C PHE A 126 1.18 1.27 0.50
N ALA A 127 1.17 1.01 1.80
CA ALA A 127 0.82 -0.28 2.34
C ALA A 127 -0.22 -0.17 3.45
N GLU A 128 -1.16 -1.12 3.44
CA GLU A 128 -2.14 -1.33 4.50
C GLU A 128 -1.81 -2.64 5.21
N CYS A 129 -1.77 -2.61 6.53
CA CYS A 129 -1.42 -3.75 7.39
C CYS A 129 -2.67 -4.30 8.06
N LYS A 130 -2.91 -5.61 7.98
CA LYS A 130 -4.09 -6.21 8.60
C LYS A 130 -3.79 -7.53 9.28
N PRO A 131 -4.32 -7.76 10.47
CA PRO A 131 -4.34 -9.09 11.05
C PRO A 131 -5.22 -10.01 10.20
N VAL A 132 -4.78 -11.26 10.06
CA VAL A 132 -5.46 -12.30 9.30
C VAL A 132 -5.52 -13.55 10.19
N ASP A 133 -6.58 -13.68 10.94
CA ASP A 133 -6.80 -14.76 11.89
C ASP A 133 -8.32 -15.05 12.08
N LYS A 134 -8.64 -15.99 12.96
CA LYS A 134 -10.03 -16.33 13.26
C LYS A 134 -10.83 -15.20 13.92
N ARG A 135 -10.16 -14.28 14.65
CA ARG A 135 -10.80 -13.12 15.29
C ARG A 135 -11.00 -11.98 14.30
N HIS A 136 -10.03 -11.83 13.36
CA HIS A 136 -10.04 -10.80 12.33
C HIS A 136 -10.31 -11.45 10.98
N SER A 137 -11.59 -11.80 10.75
CA SER A 137 -11.95 -12.48 9.51
C SER A 137 -11.60 -11.61 8.29
N LEU A 138 -11.16 -12.25 7.21
CA LEU A 138 -10.83 -11.58 5.96
C LEU A 138 -11.96 -10.65 5.49
N ASN A 139 -13.19 -11.10 5.62
CA ASN A 139 -14.36 -10.37 5.17
C ASN A 139 -14.67 -9.10 5.99
N ALA A 140 -14.32 -9.09 7.27
CA ALA A 140 -14.59 -7.95 8.15
C ALA A 140 -13.43 -6.94 8.24
N HIS A 141 -12.20 -7.35 7.87
CA HIS A 141 -11.01 -6.50 7.99
C HIS A 141 -10.26 -6.32 6.68
N TYR A 142 -9.69 -7.38 6.11
CA TYR A 142 -8.86 -7.32 4.92
C TYR A 142 -9.65 -6.96 3.65
N CYS A 143 -10.85 -7.55 3.52
CA CYS A 143 -11.81 -7.32 2.45
C CYS A 143 -13.08 -6.59 2.95
N ALA A 144 -12.95 -5.76 4.00
CA ALA A 144 -14.06 -5.00 4.55
C ALA A 144 -14.62 -3.98 3.56
N LEU A 145 -15.94 -3.73 3.65
CA LEU A 145 -16.68 -2.89 2.71
C LEU A 145 -17.43 -1.75 3.43
N GLY A 146 -17.69 -0.67 2.72
CA GLY A 146 -18.59 0.40 3.15
C GLY A 146 -17.99 1.32 4.21
N LYS A 147 -18.78 1.67 5.24
CA LYS A 147 -18.37 2.66 6.25
C LYS A 147 -17.16 2.22 7.07
N GLU A 148 -16.99 0.92 7.26
CA GLU A 148 -15.87 0.31 7.98
C GLU A 148 -14.76 -0.18 7.03
N CYS A 149 -14.72 0.34 5.82
CA CYS A 149 -13.68 0.11 4.84
C CYS A 149 -12.29 0.28 5.48
N THR A 150 -11.58 -0.80 5.66
CA THR A 150 -10.27 -0.81 6.35
C THR A 150 -9.17 -1.53 5.59
N GLY A 151 -9.46 -2.11 4.45
CA GLY A 151 -8.51 -2.92 3.70
C GLY A 151 -8.49 -2.57 2.22
N ILE A 152 -8.62 -3.57 1.37
CA ILE A 152 -8.56 -3.46 -0.09
C ILE A 152 -9.44 -2.34 -0.65
N GLU A 153 -10.68 -2.17 -0.13
CA GLU A 153 -11.62 -1.19 -0.69
C GLU A 153 -11.06 0.24 -0.68
N ARG A 154 -10.20 0.60 0.28
CA ARG A 154 -9.60 1.95 0.36
C ARG A 154 -8.81 2.30 -0.89
N PHE A 155 -8.11 1.34 -1.46
CA PHE A 155 -7.37 1.53 -2.72
C PHE A 155 -8.32 1.60 -3.92
N VAL A 156 -9.40 0.82 -3.89
CA VAL A 156 -10.40 0.78 -4.97
C VAL A 156 -11.20 2.08 -5.06
N ILE A 157 -11.51 2.70 -3.92
CA ILE A 157 -12.28 3.97 -3.87
C ILE A 157 -11.39 5.22 -3.87
N GLY A 158 -10.06 5.07 -3.94
CA GLY A 158 -9.12 6.19 -4.00
C GLY A 158 -8.94 6.95 -2.68
N ASP A 159 -9.12 6.28 -1.54
CA ASP A 159 -8.82 6.87 -0.23
C ASP A 159 -7.32 7.13 -0.06
N TYR A 160 -6.44 6.29 -0.66
CA TYR A 160 -5.01 6.52 -0.84
C TYR A 160 -4.43 5.75 -2.03
N ALA A 161 -3.16 5.99 -2.34
CA ALA A 161 -2.50 5.49 -3.55
C ALA A 161 -3.28 5.81 -4.83
N TRP A 162 -4.04 6.92 -4.85
CA TRP A 162 -4.92 7.20 -5.98
C TRP A 162 -4.15 7.53 -7.25
N ALA A 163 -2.96 8.12 -7.17
CA ALA A 163 -2.11 8.40 -8.31
C ALA A 163 -1.18 7.24 -8.71
N MET A 164 -1.03 6.20 -7.86
CA MET A 164 -0.18 5.04 -8.12
C MET A 164 -0.99 3.88 -8.71
N GLU A 165 -0.38 3.04 -9.53
CA GLU A 165 -1.01 1.82 -10.06
C GLU A 165 -0.67 0.56 -9.25
N GLU A 166 0.22 0.69 -8.25
CA GLU A 166 0.60 -0.37 -7.33
C GLU A 166 0.46 0.05 -5.86
N ALA A 167 0.10 -0.92 -5.03
CA ALA A 167 0.12 -0.78 -3.58
C ALA A 167 0.34 -2.15 -2.92
N MET A 168 0.57 -2.17 -1.62
CA MET A 168 0.84 -3.40 -0.89
C MET A 168 -0.20 -3.62 0.22
N MET A 169 -0.56 -4.88 0.42
CA MET A 169 -1.35 -5.36 1.55
C MET A 169 -0.48 -6.29 2.38
N ILE A 170 -0.12 -5.89 3.59
CA ILE A 170 0.70 -6.70 4.51
C ILE A 170 -0.22 -7.45 5.47
N GLY A 171 -0.19 -8.77 5.41
CA GLY A 171 -1.01 -9.63 6.28
C GLY A 171 -0.22 -10.16 7.47
N TYR A 172 -0.70 -9.89 8.68
CA TYR A 172 -0.20 -10.48 9.94
C TYR A 172 -0.96 -11.78 10.21
N VAL A 173 -0.44 -12.87 9.64
CA VAL A 173 -1.17 -14.15 9.57
C VAL A 173 -1.02 -14.95 10.84
N ARG A 174 -2.13 -15.48 11.33
CA ARG A 174 -2.24 -16.44 12.42
C ARG A 174 -3.21 -17.55 12.05
N ASP A 175 -3.28 -18.59 12.84
CA ASP A 175 -4.23 -19.68 12.67
C ASP A 175 -4.15 -20.41 11.32
N GLY A 176 -3.00 -20.37 10.65
CA GLY A 176 -2.75 -21.11 9.41
C GLY A 176 -3.47 -20.58 8.17
N PHE A 177 -3.92 -19.33 8.16
CA PHE A 177 -4.47 -18.70 6.96
C PHE A 177 -3.43 -18.62 5.84
N ARG A 178 -3.89 -18.69 4.58
CA ARG A 178 -3.05 -18.58 3.38
C ARG A 178 -3.78 -17.79 2.30
N ILE A 179 -3.05 -17.18 1.40
CA ILE A 179 -3.60 -16.45 0.25
C ILE A 179 -4.44 -17.43 -0.58
N HIS A 180 -3.90 -18.57 -0.96
CA HIS A 180 -4.68 -19.70 -1.42
C HIS A 180 -4.87 -20.71 -0.28
N PRO A 181 -6.11 -21.09 0.03
CA PRO A 181 -7.39 -20.76 -0.62
C PRO A 181 -8.16 -19.60 0.02
N HIS A 182 -7.70 -19.01 1.15
CA HIS A 182 -8.56 -18.17 1.99
C HIS A 182 -8.87 -16.80 1.36
N LEU A 183 -7.82 -16.04 0.93
CA LEU A 183 -8.04 -14.76 0.27
C LEU A 183 -8.78 -14.95 -1.07
N ALA A 184 -8.37 -15.93 -1.87
CA ALA A 184 -9.03 -16.23 -3.15
C ALA A 184 -10.53 -16.46 -2.96
N LYS A 185 -10.94 -17.21 -1.92
CA LYS A 185 -12.36 -17.43 -1.58
C LYS A 185 -13.08 -16.15 -1.20
N SER A 186 -12.44 -15.28 -0.40
CA SER A 186 -13.04 -14.00 0.02
C SER A 186 -13.22 -13.04 -1.15
N LEU A 187 -12.27 -12.99 -2.09
CA LEU A 187 -12.35 -12.16 -3.29
C LEU A 187 -13.37 -12.68 -4.30
N ALA A 188 -13.61 -13.98 -4.34
CA ALA A 188 -14.61 -14.61 -5.22
C ALA A 188 -16.05 -14.50 -4.71
N ASP A 189 -16.26 -14.01 -3.48
CA ASP A 189 -17.62 -13.78 -2.93
C ASP A 189 -18.39 -12.78 -3.83
N PRO A 190 -19.54 -13.13 -4.40
CA PRO A 190 -20.21 -12.28 -5.40
C PRO A 190 -20.58 -10.89 -4.91
N GLN A 191 -20.90 -10.72 -3.62
CA GLN A 191 -21.24 -9.43 -3.04
C GLN A 191 -20.00 -8.54 -2.91
N ARG A 192 -18.84 -9.15 -2.57
CA ARG A 192 -17.56 -8.44 -2.42
C ARG A 192 -16.86 -8.20 -3.73
N HIS A 193 -16.88 -9.17 -4.62
CA HIS A 193 -16.16 -9.12 -5.89
C HIS A 193 -16.40 -7.79 -6.63
N ARG A 194 -17.67 -7.41 -6.84
CA ARG A 194 -18.01 -6.14 -7.49
C ARG A 194 -17.51 -4.91 -6.71
N LEU A 195 -17.67 -4.91 -5.40
CA LEU A 195 -17.33 -3.75 -4.56
C LEU A 195 -15.81 -3.61 -4.34
N LEU A 196 -15.07 -4.71 -4.45
CA LEU A 196 -13.62 -4.71 -4.43
C LEU A 196 -13.00 -4.49 -5.82
N GLY A 197 -13.78 -4.06 -6.81
CA GLY A 197 -13.28 -3.72 -8.14
C GLY A 197 -12.99 -4.93 -9.01
N GLU A 198 -13.82 -5.97 -8.94
CA GLU A 198 -13.71 -7.17 -9.79
C GLU A 198 -12.29 -7.78 -9.76
N PRO A 199 -11.78 -8.16 -8.58
CA PRO A 199 -10.41 -8.61 -8.43
C PRO A 199 -10.09 -9.85 -9.26
N THR A 200 -8.89 -9.89 -9.82
CA THR A 200 -8.37 -11.14 -10.39
C THR A 200 -8.12 -12.18 -9.29
N VAL A 201 -7.98 -13.45 -9.68
CA VAL A 201 -7.50 -14.50 -8.77
C VAL A 201 -6.07 -14.13 -8.32
N PRO A 202 -5.70 -14.34 -7.05
CA PRO A 202 -4.34 -14.09 -6.59
C PRO A 202 -3.32 -14.94 -7.37
N GLU A 203 -2.30 -14.28 -7.92
CA GLU A 203 -1.21 -14.93 -8.68
C GLU A 203 0.12 -14.75 -7.95
N PRO A 204 0.98 -15.77 -7.85
CA PRO A 204 2.30 -15.65 -7.24
C PRO A 204 3.23 -14.76 -8.07
N VAL A 205 4.14 -14.06 -7.37
CA VAL A 205 5.13 -13.14 -7.96
C VAL A 205 6.52 -13.53 -7.45
N PRO A 206 7.46 -13.93 -8.33
CA PRO A 206 7.25 -14.23 -9.74
C PRO A 206 6.40 -15.50 -9.98
N PRO A 207 5.88 -15.71 -11.18
CA PRO A 207 5.10 -16.92 -11.49
C PRO A 207 5.83 -18.21 -11.11
N GLY A 208 5.10 -19.17 -10.51
CA GLY A 208 5.68 -20.44 -10.05
C GLY A 208 6.36 -20.38 -8.68
N CYS A 209 6.49 -19.21 -8.05
CA CYS A 209 7.02 -19.07 -6.70
C CYS A 209 5.89 -19.09 -5.66
N GLU A 210 5.31 -20.26 -5.44
CA GLU A 210 4.27 -20.45 -4.44
C GLU A 210 4.84 -20.76 -3.07
N GLY A 211 4.15 -20.35 -1.99
CA GLY A 211 4.57 -20.69 -0.63
C GLY A 211 4.01 -19.76 0.43
N LYS A 212 4.34 -20.07 1.69
CA LYS A 212 3.89 -19.29 2.85
C LYS A 212 4.43 -17.87 2.89
N GLU A 213 5.64 -17.66 2.38
CA GLU A 213 6.32 -16.36 2.32
C GLU A 213 6.36 -15.81 0.88
N ALA A 214 5.54 -16.34 -0.05
CA ALA A 214 5.48 -15.84 -1.40
C ALA A 214 4.68 -14.53 -1.48
N LEU A 215 5.11 -13.65 -2.36
CA LEU A 215 4.34 -12.47 -2.74
C LEU A 215 3.27 -12.89 -3.75
N TYR A 216 2.06 -12.38 -3.60
CA TYR A 216 0.97 -12.57 -4.57
C TYR A 216 0.47 -11.23 -5.04
N ARG A 217 -0.19 -11.19 -6.20
CA ARG A 217 -0.83 -10.00 -6.71
C ARG A 217 -2.27 -10.26 -7.13
N THR A 218 -3.10 -9.22 -7.02
CA THR A 218 -4.44 -9.14 -7.60
C THR A 218 -4.61 -7.80 -8.29
N ARG A 219 -5.39 -7.75 -9.37
CA ARG A 219 -5.70 -6.50 -10.07
C ARG A 219 -7.14 -6.14 -9.82
N HIS A 220 -7.40 -4.86 -9.52
CA HIS A 220 -8.71 -4.34 -9.15
C HIS A 220 -9.08 -3.15 -10.05
N LEU A 221 -10.30 -3.10 -10.54
CA LEU A 221 -10.85 -1.90 -11.17
C LEU A 221 -11.11 -0.85 -10.09
N ARG A 222 -10.76 0.39 -10.35
CA ARG A 222 -11.04 1.50 -9.43
C ARG A 222 -12.46 2.03 -9.63
N ARG A 223 -13.06 2.52 -8.56
CA ARG A 223 -14.44 3.00 -8.55
C ARG A 223 -14.53 4.52 -8.42
N PHE A 224 -13.57 5.24 -8.99
CA PHE A 224 -13.58 6.69 -9.07
C PHE A 224 -13.06 7.16 -10.42
N PRO A 225 -13.48 8.33 -10.91
CA PRO A 225 -12.91 8.97 -12.09
C PRO A 225 -11.71 9.83 -11.70
N TRP A 226 -10.78 10.03 -12.62
CA TRP A 226 -9.78 11.07 -12.51
C TRP A 226 -10.42 12.44 -12.45
N LYS A 227 -10.07 13.26 -11.46
CA LYS A 227 -10.64 14.60 -11.25
C LYS A 227 -10.40 15.52 -12.44
N GLU A 228 -9.23 15.42 -13.05
CA GLU A 228 -8.77 16.29 -14.13
C GLU A 228 -9.44 15.98 -15.46
N THR A 229 -9.77 14.73 -15.73
CA THR A 229 -10.28 14.27 -17.02
C THR A 229 -11.71 13.75 -16.97
N GLY A 230 -12.21 13.39 -15.81
CA GLY A 230 -13.51 12.70 -15.64
C GLY A 230 -13.50 11.26 -16.16
N GLN A 231 -12.38 10.77 -16.68
CA GLN A 231 -12.23 9.38 -17.13
C GLN A 231 -12.12 8.42 -15.95
N SER A 232 -12.56 7.18 -16.13
CA SER A 232 -12.35 6.13 -15.13
C SER A 232 -10.87 5.99 -14.81
N ALA A 233 -10.54 5.94 -13.53
CA ALA A 233 -9.16 5.72 -13.09
C ALA A 233 -8.65 4.36 -13.57
N THR A 234 -7.36 4.29 -13.86
CA THR A 234 -6.69 3.03 -14.22
C THR A 234 -6.81 2.00 -13.09
N PRO A 235 -6.84 0.71 -13.38
CA PRO A 235 -6.85 -0.32 -12.35
C PRO A 235 -5.63 -0.24 -11.44
N ILE A 236 -5.77 -0.76 -10.23
CA ILE A 236 -4.65 -0.91 -9.28
C ILE A 236 -4.27 -2.38 -9.12
N THR A 237 -2.97 -2.65 -9.04
CA THR A 237 -2.42 -3.95 -8.67
C THR A 237 -2.06 -3.92 -7.18
N LEU A 238 -2.67 -4.80 -6.40
CA LEU A 238 -2.36 -4.98 -4.99
C LEU A 238 -1.44 -6.18 -4.79
N TYR A 239 -0.32 -5.95 -4.14
CA TYR A 239 0.66 -6.98 -3.80
C TYR A 239 0.43 -7.45 -2.37
N HIS A 240 0.12 -8.73 -2.18
CA HIS A 240 -0.22 -9.35 -0.90
C HIS A 240 1.02 -10.02 -0.30
N SER A 241 1.57 -9.39 0.73
CA SER A 241 2.74 -9.84 1.47
C SER A 241 2.30 -10.38 2.84
N TRP A 242 2.05 -11.69 2.92
CA TRP A 242 1.54 -12.32 4.15
C TRP A 242 2.67 -12.98 4.94
N HIS A 243 2.68 -12.74 6.26
CA HIS A 243 3.70 -13.23 7.18
C HIS A 243 3.05 -14.03 8.31
N ASP A 244 3.44 -15.31 8.43
CA ASP A 244 2.87 -16.25 9.40
C ASP A 244 3.51 -16.03 10.78
N PHE A 245 2.70 -15.80 11.80
CA PHE A 245 3.08 -15.53 13.19
C PHE A 245 2.63 -16.62 14.15
N GLY A 246 2.03 -17.69 13.68
CA GLY A 246 1.53 -18.80 14.51
C GLY A 246 1.84 -20.16 13.99
#